data_37dc5e45141718a2baa7fb6b6c883ac8
#
_entry.id   37dc5e45141718a2baa7fb6b6c883ac8
#
_cell.length_a   1.000
_cell.length_b   1.000
_cell.length_c   1.000
_cell.angle_alpha   90.00
_cell.angle_beta   90.00
_cell.angle_gamma   90.00
#
_symmetry.space_group_name_H-M   'P 1'
#
loop_
_entity.id
_entity.type
_entity.pdbx_description
1 polymer ?
#
loop_
_entity_poly.entity_id
_entity_poly.type
_entity_poly.pdbx_seq_one_letter_code
_entity_poly.pdbx_strand_id
1 'polypeptide(L)'
;MIVLDTNVLSEPLRIRPEPNVLRWLTDTSGEHMVTSITVGEILTGVRFLPPGRRRDDLASSIDRVFVDFSERILSYDQAAARDYAELRELRRASGRSLSVEDGMIAAICRTRAASLATRNTRDFDGMGLTLINPWVRH
;
A
#
# COMPACT_ATOMS: atom_id res chain seq x y z
N MET A 1 8.50 -8.86 -6.94
CA MET A 1 7.37 -8.63 -6.01
C MET A 1 7.30 -7.14 -5.70
N ILE A 2 6.19 -6.53 -5.99
CA ILE A 2 5.93 -5.11 -5.75
C ILE A 2 4.70 -4.99 -4.86
N VAL A 3 4.86 -4.43 -3.68
CA VAL A 3 3.73 -4.12 -2.79
C VAL A 3 3.14 -2.78 -3.21
N LEU A 4 1.83 -2.74 -3.43
CA LEU A 4 1.11 -1.51 -3.74
C LEU A 4 0.64 -0.85 -2.45
N ASP A 5 1.08 0.40 -2.22
CA ASP A 5 0.55 1.21 -1.12
C ASP A 5 -0.91 1.57 -1.39
N THR A 6 -1.62 1.96 -0.35
CA THR A 6 -3.06 2.26 -0.40
C THR A 6 -3.40 3.25 -1.51
N ASN A 7 -2.63 4.33 -1.66
CA ASN A 7 -2.87 5.34 -2.69
C ASN A 7 -2.68 4.81 -4.12
N VAL A 8 -1.79 3.85 -4.33
CA VAL A 8 -1.57 3.23 -5.65
C VAL A 8 -2.73 2.30 -5.99
N LEU A 9 -3.12 1.45 -5.05
CA LEU A 9 -4.21 0.49 -5.25
C LEU A 9 -5.54 1.19 -5.48
N SER A 10 -5.79 2.31 -4.82
CA SER A 10 -7.06 3.05 -4.91
C SER A 10 -7.11 4.03 -6.08
N GLU A 11 -6.00 4.36 -6.73
CA GLU A 11 -5.99 5.34 -7.83
C GLU A 11 -6.93 4.98 -8.97
N PRO A 12 -7.00 3.72 -9.45
CA PRO A 12 -7.94 3.36 -10.53
C PRO A 12 -9.41 3.56 -10.17
N LEU A 13 -9.74 3.65 -8.88
CA LEU A 13 -11.11 3.80 -8.39
C LEU A 13 -11.57 5.26 -8.34
N ARG A 14 -10.67 6.21 -8.61
CA ARG A 14 -10.99 7.63 -8.65
C ARG A 14 -11.76 7.98 -9.92
N ILE A 15 -12.51 9.08 -9.86
CA ILE A 15 -13.28 9.58 -11.02
C ILE A 15 -12.34 9.94 -12.18
N ARG A 16 -11.18 10.55 -11.87
CA ARG A 16 -10.15 10.91 -12.86
C ARG A 16 -8.80 10.35 -12.45
N PRO A 17 -8.56 9.04 -12.68
CA PRO A 17 -7.29 8.44 -12.31
C PRO A 17 -6.14 9.00 -13.14
N GLU A 18 -4.96 9.06 -12.53
CA GLU A 18 -3.73 9.51 -13.19
C GLU A 18 -3.30 8.53 -14.27
N PRO A 19 -3.19 8.94 -15.55
CA PRO A 19 -2.82 8.03 -16.63
C PRO A 19 -1.47 7.35 -16.44
N ASN A 20 -0.49 8.02 -15.85
CA ASN A 20 0.83 7.44 -15.60
C ASN A 20 0.73 6.25 -14.65
N VAL A 21 -0.11 6.35 -13.62
CA VAL A 21 -0.32 5.25 -12.66
C VAL A 21 -1.00 4.07 -13.33
N LEU A 22 -2.04 4.32 -14.12
CA LEU A 22 -2.75 3.26 -14.85
C LEU A 22 -1.81 2.52 -15.79
N ARG A 23 -0.97 3.25 -16.52
CA ARG A 23 0.02 2.65 -17.43
C ARG A 23 1.03 1.82 -16.67
N TRP A 24 1.56 2.34 -15.57
CA TRP A 24 2.51 1.62 -14.73
C TRP A 24 1.90 0.33 -14.17
N LEU A 25 0.66 0.38 -13.70
CA LEU A 25 -0.05 -0.81 -13.20
C LEU A 25 -0.19 -1.88 -14.30
N THR A 26 -0.48 -1.47 -15.52
CA THR A 26 -0.57 -2.39 -16.67
C THR A 26 0.80 -3.00 -16.98
N ASP A 27 1.84 -2.17 -17.02
CA ASP A 27 3.19 -2.61 -17.39
C ASP A 27 3.80 -3.56 -16.36
N THR A 28 3.40 -3.46 -15.09
CA THR A 28 3.90 -4.31 -14.00
C THR A 28 2.92 -5.40 -13.58
N SER A 29 1.90 -5.63 -14.38
CA SER A 29 0.89 -6.68 -14.16
C SER A 29 1.55 -8.02 -13.86
N GLY A 30 1.06 -8.72 -12.83
CA GLY A 30 1.60 -10.00 -12.38
C GLY A 30 2.65 -9.90 -11.26
N GLU A 31 3.15 -8.70 -10.96
CA GLU A 31 4.14 -8.51 -9.89
C GLU A 31 3.54 -7.92 -8.61
N HIS A 32 2.25 -7.59 -8.62
CA HIS A 32 1.60 -6.84 -7.55
C HIS A 32 1.22 -7.70 -6.36
N MET A 33 1.49 -7.17 -5.17
CA MET A 33 1.03 -7.70 -3.88
C MET A 33 0.38 -6.55 -3.12
N VAL A 34 -0.47 -6.85 -2.14
CA VAL A 34 -0.98 -5.87 -1.18
C VAL A 34 -0.75 -6.40 0.23
N THR A 35 -0.79 -5.52 1.21
CA THR A 35 -0.68 -5.93 2.62
C THR A 35 -2.06 -5.98 3.27
N SER A 36 -2.18 -6.78 4.33
CA SER A 36 -3.38 -6.79 5.17
C SER A 36 -3.65 -5.42 5.81
N ILE A 37 -2.61 -4.60 6.00
CA ILE A 37 -2.76 -3.23 6.51
C ILE A 37 -3.52 -2.37 5.49
N THR A 38 -3.14 -2.43 4.22
CA THR A 38 -3.82 -1.71 3.13
C THR A 38 -5.27 -2.16 2.99
N VAL A 39 -5.53 -3.47 3.11
CA VAL A 39 -6.91 -3.99 3.11
C VAL A 39 -7.74 -3.31 4.20
N GLY A 40 -7.21 -3.26 5.42
CA GLY A 40 -7.89 -2.62 6.55
C GLY A 40 -8.12 -1.13 6.33
N GLU A 41 -7.13 -0.41 5.82
CA GLU A 41 -7.24 1.03 5.54
C GLU A 41 -8.32 1.33 4.51
N ILE A 42 -8.35 0.58 3.42
CA ILE A 42 -9.34 0.78 2.34
C ILE A 42 -10.74 0.45 2.82
N LEU A 43 -10.93 -0.68 3.50
CA LEU A 43 -12.25 -1.07 4.02
C LEU A 43 -12.76 -0.07 5.06
N THR A 44 -11.88 0.47 5.91
CA THR A 44 -12.23 1.51 6.86
C THR A 44 -12.68 2.79 6.15
N GLY A 45 -11.94 3.20 5.11
CA GLY A 45 -12.29 4.39 4.32
C GLY A 45 -13.68 4.27 3.68
N VAL A 46 -14.03 3.10 3.16
CA VAL A 46 -15.36 2.85 2.60
C VAL A 46 -16.44 2.96 3.68
N ARG A 47 -16.20 2.36 4.86
CA ARG A 47 -17.17 2.40 5.96
C ARG A 47 -17.41 3.81 6.50
N PHE A 48 -16.44 4.70 6.37
CA PHE A 48 -16.56 6.08 6.82
C PHE A 48 -17.35 6.97 5.85
N LEU A 49 -17.65 6.49 4.65
CA LEU A 49 -18.51 7.21 3.72
C LEU A 49 -19.96 7.21 4.23
N PRO A 50 -20.73 8.28 3.94
CA PRO A 50 -22.15 8.27 4.27
C PRO A 50 -22.87 7.10 3.59
N PRO A 51 -23.85 6.46 4.27
CA PRO A 51 -24.66 5.42 3.65
C PRO A 51 -25.32 5.91 2.37
N GLY A 52 -25.35 5.08 1.32
CA GLY A 52 -25.95 5.40 0.04
C GLY A 52 -25.30 4.64 -1.10
N ARG A 53 -25.76 4.98 -2.32
CA ARG A 53 -25.32 4.28 -3.54
C ARG A 53 -23.82 4.37 -3.76
N ARG A 54 -23.21 5.54 -3.53
CA ARG A 54 -21.76 5.72 -3.73
C ARG A 54 -20.95 4.79 -2.86
N ARG A 55 -21.32 4.67 -1.59
CA ARG A 55 -20.67 3.75 -0.66
C ARG A 55 -20.83 2.30 -1.10
N ASP A 56 -22.06 1.91 -1.49
CA ASP A 56 -22.37 0.55 -1.90
C ASP A 56 -21.63 0.18 -3.19
N ASP A 57 -21.60 1.07 -4.18
CA ASP A 57 -20.87 0.84 -5.44
C ASP A 57 -19.38 0.71 -5.21
N LEU A 58 -18.80 1.57 -4.38
CA LEU A 58 -17.39 1.51 -4.05
C LEU A 58 -17.05 0.24 -3.27
N ALA A 59 -17.89 -0.14 -2.30
CA ALA A 59 -17.72 -1.39 -1.56
C ALA A 59 -17.69 -2.59 -2.50
N SER A 60 -18.60 -2.66 -3.47
CA SER A 60 -18.64 -3.74 -4.45
C SER A 60 -17.39 -3.77 -5.34
N SER A 61 -16.92 -2.61 -5.78
CA SER A 61 -15.69 -2.51 -6.59
C SER A 61 -14.47 -2.98 -5.81
N ILE A 62 -14.38 -2.60 -4.54
CA ILE A 62 -13.27 -3.00 -3.66
C ILE A 62 -13.31 -4.50 -3.36
N ASP A 63 -14.48 -5.07 -3.13
CA ASP A 63 -14.61 -6.51 -2.92
C ASP A 63 -14.07 -7.30 -4.11
N ARG A 64 -14.37 -6.86 -5.34
CA ARG A 64 -13.83 -7.48 -6.55
C ARG A 64 -12.32 -7.39 -6.62
N VAL A 65 -11.75 -6.25 -6.28
CA VAL A 65 -10.29 -6.06 -6.23
C VAL A 65 -9.67 -7.06 -5.25
N PHE A 66 -10.21 -7.19 -4.05
CA PHE A 66 -9.66 -8.10 -3.04
C PHE A 66 -9.88 -9.58 -3.35
N VAL A 67 -10.91 -9.93 -4.10
CA VAL A 67 -11.05 -11.28 -4.63
C VAL A 67 -9.90 -11.57 -5.60
N ASP A 68 -9.59 -10.65 -6.49
CA ASP A 68 -8.48 -10.80 -7.44
C ASP A 68 -7.12 -10.89 -6.73
N PHE A 69 -6.96 -10.23 -5.60
CA PHE A 69 -5.73 -10.26 -4.80
C PHE A 69 -5.70 -11.37 -3.74
N SER A 70 -6.71 -12.23 -3.64
CA SER A 70 -6.89 -13.13 -2.50
C SER A 70 -5.66 -13.96 -2.13
N GLU A 71 -4.85 -14.39 -3.10
CA GLU A 71 -3.62 -15.14 -2.88
C GLU A 71 -2.36 -14.26 -2.84
N ARG A 72 -2.52 -12.95 -2.95
CA ARG A 72 -1.43 -11.98 -3.01
C ARG A 72 -1.52 -10.93 -1.90
N ILE A 73 -2.14 -11.31 -0.79
CA ILE A 73 -2.22 -10.45 0.40
C ILE A 73 -1.17 -10.91 1.40
N LEU A 74 -0.23 -10.02 1.70
CA LEU A 74 0.84 -10.28 2.66
C LEU A 74 0.38 -9.85 4.05
N SER A 75 0.48 -10.76 5.02
CA SER A 75 0.02 -10.50 6.38
C SER A 75 1.10 -9.83 7.23
N TYR A 76 0.67 -9.00 8.16
CA TYR A 76 1.53 -8.49 9.22
C TYR A 76 1.70 -9.59 10.26
N ASP A 77 2.75 -10.39 10.08
CA ASP A 77 3.05 -11.55 10.92
C ASP A 77 4.12 -11.23 11.96
N GLN A 78 4.57 -12.25 12.70
CA GLN A 78 5.57 -12.06 13.74
C GLN A 78 6.90 -11.57 13.18
N ALA A 79 7.32 -12.07 12.02
CA ALA A 79 8.56 -11.61 11.37
C ALA A 79 8.47 -10.13 11.02
N ALA A 80 7.33 -9.69 10.45
CA ALA A 80 7.10 -8.29 10.16
C ALA A 80 7.06 -7.43 11.44
N ALA A 81 6.48 -7.96 12.52
CA ALA A 81 6.45 -7.25 13.81
C ALA A 81 7.86 -7.01 14.37
N ARG A 82 8.78 -7.96 14.20
CA ARG A 82 10.18 -7.78 14.60
C ARG A 82 10.86 -6.71 13.76
N ASP A 83 10.69 -6.73 12.46
CA ASP A 83 11.21 -5.69 11.56
C ASP A 83 10.62 -4.32 11.87
N TYR A 84 9.33 -4.27 12.21
CA TYR A 84 8.65 -3.05 12.63
C TYR A 84 9.36 -2.39 13.82
N ALA A 85 9.73 -3.18 14.84
CA ALA A 85 10.43 -2.65 16.00
C ALA A 85 11.78 -2.02 15.62
N GLU A 86 12.53 -2.67 14.74
CA GLU A 86 13.81 -2.15 14.23
C GLU A 86 13.62 -0.86 13.43
N LEU A 87 12.60 -0.80 12.57
CA LEU A 87 12.28 0.40 11.78
C LEU A 87 11.85 1.57 12.65
N ARG A 88 11.09 1.32 13.72
CA ARG A 88 10.71 2.35 14.69
C ARG A 88 11.94 2.94 15.37
N GLU A 89 12.88 2.11 15.78
CA GLU A 89 14.13 2.55 16.39
C GLU A 89 14.94 3.38 15.39
N LEU A 90 15.08 2.91 14.17
CA LEU A 90 15.83 3.61 13.11
C LEU A 90 15.25 5.02 12.86
N ARG A 91 13.93 5.14 12.74
CA ARG A 91 13.26 6.42 12.51
C ARG A 91 13.38 7.34 13.71
N ARG A 92 13.24 6.83 14.90
CA ARG A 92 13.43 7.61 16.13
C ARG A 92 14.83 8.19 16.20
N ALA A 93 15.85 7.38 15.88
CA ALA A 93 17.24 7.82 15.88
C ALA A 93 17.51 8.91 14.84
N SER A 94 16.81 8.88 13.70
CA SER A 94 16.94 9.90 12.65
C SER A 94 16.10 11.16 12.89
N GLY A 95 15.31 11.20 13.97
CA GLY A 95 14.44 12.33 14.28
C GLY A 95 13.24 12.49 13.36
N ARG A 96 12.90 11.48 12.58
CA ARG A 96 11.79 11.52 11.61
C ARG A 96 10.59 10.74 12.14
N SER A 97 9.39 11.29 11.92
CA SER A 97 8.15 10.60 12.28
C SER A 97 7.86 9.44 11.32
N LEU A 98 7.13 8.45 11.84
CA LEU A 98 6.66 7.30 11.08
C LEU A 98 5.29 6.92 11.63
N SER A 99 4.25 6.96 10.80
CA SER A 99 2.94 6.49 11.23
C SER A 99 2.98 4.99 11.50
N VAL A 100 2.07 4.52 12.34
CA VAL A 100 1.97 3.09 12.66
C VAL A 100 1.73 2.27 11.41
N GLU A 101 0.79 2.69 10.57
CA GLU A 101 0.40 2.00 9.34
C GLU A 101 1.57 1.95 8.35
N ASP A 102 2.25 3.06 8.12
CA ASP A 102 3.41 3.11 7.22
C ASP A 102 4.53 2.21 7.73
N GLY A 103 4.77 2.22 9.03
CA GLY A 103 5.76 1.34 9.65
C GLY A 103 5.43 -0.14 9.46
N MET A 104 4.17 -0.51 9.58
CA MET A 104 3.72 -1.89 9.37
C MET A 104 3.87 -2.32 7.90
N ILE A 105 3.49 -1.46 6.97
CA ILE A 105 3.64 -1.71 5.53
C ILE A 105 5.12 -1.85 5.18
N ALA A 106 5.96 -0.94 5.65
CA ALA A 106 7.40 -0.99 5.43
C ALA A 106 8.02 -2.29 5.99
N ALA A 107 7.58 -2.70 7.17
CA ALA A 107 8.07 -3.93 7.81
C ALA A 107 7.71 -5.17 6.99
N ILE A 108 6.50 -5.24 6.46
CA ILE A 108 6.09 -6.35 5.59
C ILE A 108 6.96 -6.38 4.33
N CYS A 109 7.18 -5.23 3.69
CA CYS A 109 8.02 -5.13 2.50
C CYS A 109 9.44 -5.59 2.79
N ARG A 110 10.03 -5.12 3.88
CA ARG A 110 11.39 -5.46 4.27
C ARG A 110 11.54 -6.96 4.53
N THR A 111 10.62 -7.55 5.27
CA THR A 111 10.62 -8.98 5.59
C THR A 111 10.55 -9.84 4.33
N ARG A 112 9.81 -9.38 3.32
CA ARG A 112 9.61 -10.12 2.06
C ARG A 112 10.60 -9.74 0.97
N ALA A 113 11.51 -8.81 1.24
CA ALA A 113 12.42 -8.25 0.23
C ALA A 113 11.66 -7.72 -0.99
N ALA A 114 10.49 -7.10 -0.75
CA ALA A 114 9.63 -6.55 -1.78
C ALA A 114 9.90 -5.06 -1.98
N SER A 115 9.74 -4.58 -3.21
CA SER A 115 9.68 -3.16 -3.50
C SER A 115 8.34 -2.59 -3.05
N LEU A 116 8.29 -1.31 -2.75
CA LEU A 116 7.06 -0.60 -2.39
C LEU A 116 6.74 0.46 -3.43
N ALA A 117 5.58 0.35 -4.05
CA ALA A 117 5.05 1.40 -4.92
C ALA A 117 4.17 2.33 -4.10
N THR A 118 4.53 3.61 -4.06
CA THR A 118 3.84 4.62 -3.27
C THR A 118 4.00 6.00 -3.89
N ARG A 119 3.01 6.86 -3.71
CA ARG A 119 3.13 8.27 -4.04
C ARG A 119 4.02 9.00 -3.04
N ASN A 120 4.01 8.56 -1.79
CA ASN A 120 4.65 9.24 -0.66
C ASN A 120 6.02 8.63 -0.35
N THR A 121 6.92 8.60 -1.33
CA THR A 121 8.25 7.99 -1.19
C THR A 121 9.04 8.60 -0.02
N ARG A 122 8.82 9.88 0.26
CA ARG A 122 9.49 10.58 1.37
C ARG A 122 9.17 9.97 2.74
N ASP A 123 7.94 9.48 2.92
CA ASP A 123 7.51 8.88 4.18
C ASP A 123 8.21 7.54 4.45
N PHE A 124 8.73 6.90 3.40
CA PHE A 124 9.40 5.59 3.48
C PHE A 124 10.90 5.67 3.24
N ASP A 125 11.43 6.87 3.09
CA ASP A 125 12.85 7.07 2.80
C ASP A 125 13.75 6.62 3.97
N GLY A 126 14.93 6.10 3.65
CA GLY A 126 15.93 5.71 4.66
C GLY A 126 15.64 4.42 5.41
N MET A 127 14.69 3.61 4.97
CA MET A 127 14.34 2.34 5.62
C MET A 127 14.82 1.08 4.87
N GLY A 128 15.70 1.27 3.89
CA GLY A 128 16.27 0.15 3.14
C GLY A 128 15.33 -0.50 2.13
N LEU A 129 14.24 0.20 1.76
CA LEU A 129 13.29 -0.29 0.77
C LEU A 129 13.61 0.25 -0.61
N THR A 130 13.34 -0.54 -1.64
CA THR A 130 13.27 -0.03 -3.01
C THR A 130 11.91 0.61 -3.21
N LEU A 131 11.90 1.92 -3.47
CA LEU A 131 10.69 2.70 -3.62
C LEU A 131 10.43 3.02 -5.08
N ILE A 132 9.17 2.90 -5.50
CA ILE A 132 8.72 3.22 -6.86
C ILE A 132 7.58 4.22 -6.74
N ASN A 133 7.68 5.34 -7.46
CA ASN A 133 6.60 6.32 -7.53
C ASN A 133 5.93 6.25 -8.91
N PRO A 134 4.74 5.61 -9.02
CA PRO A 134 4.06 5.47 -10.32
C PRO A 134 3.55 6.77 -10.92
N TRP A 135 3.49 7.85 -10.14
CA TRP A 135 3.09 9.17 -10.63
C TRP A 135 4.18 9.85 -11.45
N VAL A 136 5.42 9.43 -11.25
CA VAL A 136 6.57 9.99 -11.96
C VAL A 136 6.90 9.10 -13.16
N ARG A 137 7.12 9.73 -14.34
CA ARG A 137 7.56 9.00 -15.53
C ARG A 137 8.96 8.44 -15.34
N HIS A 138 9.06 7.18 -15.71
CA HIS A 138 10.35 6.49 -15.75
C HIS A 138 10.78 6.23 -17.17
#